data_7df408da6243678e3fd29c0419fdc247
#
_entry.id   7df408da6243678e3fd29c0419fdc247
#
_cell.length_a   1.000
_cell.length_b   1.000
_cell.length_c   1.000
_cell.angle_alpha   90.00
_cell.angle_beta   90.00
_cell.angle_gamma   90.00
#
_symmetry.space_group_name_H-M   'P 1'
#
loop_
_entity.id
_entity.type
_entity.pdbx_description
1 polymer ?
#
loop_
_entity_poly.entity_id
_entity_poly.type
_entity_poly.pdbx_seq_one_letter_code
_entity_poly.pdbx_strand_id
1 'polypeptide(L)'
;MMYTVVQRQDPTDRSAPAKFFPAPIWTGEVTLRQLAERISKSCTLTPSDIAAVLESFLAEVPDVLLNGQSVRLGDFGILRLTFKASGNDTEEEVGRANIQHVRVVFRSGVELKRQLQKAEFRRVKK
;
A
#
# COMPACT_ATOMS: atom_id res chain seq x y z
N MET A 1 6.88 -4.64 15.69
CA MET A 1 5.60 -3.91 15.59
C MET A 1 4.75 -4.20 16.81
N MET A 2 4.07 -3.21 17.35
CA MET A 2 3.19 -3.37 18.49
C MET A 2 1.75 -3.58 18.03
N TYR A 3 0.99 -4.32 18.83
CA TYR A 3 -0.44 -4.50 18.59
C TYR A 3 -1.22 -4.43 19.89
N THR A 4 -2.48 -4.09 19.78
CA THR A 4 -3.44 -4.17 20.88
C THR A 4 -4.55 -5.15 20.50
N VAL A 5 -5.41 -5.47 21.45
CA VAL A 5 -6.53 -6.36 21.22
C VAL A 5 -7.82 -5.55 21.22
N VAL A 6 -8.63 -5.74 20.20
CA VAL A 6 -9.94 -5.08 20.06
C VAL A 6 -11.03 -6.13 19.97
N GLN A 7 -12.23 -5.76 20.40
CA GLN A 7 -13.41 -6.61 20.31
C GLN A 7 -14.24 -6.19 19.10
N ARG A 8 -14.63 -7.15 18.29
CA ARG A 8 -15.46 -6.90 17.10
C ARG A 8 -16.65 -7.84 17.05
N GLN A 9 -17.79 -7.26 16.71
CA GLN A 9 -19.02 -8.00 16.47
C GLN A 9 -19.08 -8.40 15.00
N ASP A 10 -19.58 -9.63 14.74
CA ASP A 10 -19.82 -10.06 13.36
C ASP A 10 -20.96 -9.21 12.77
N PRO A 11 -20.72 -8.46 11.68
CA PRO A 11 -21.78 -7.64 11.08
C PRO A 11 -22.89 -8.46 10.44
N THR A 12 -22.65 -9.73 10.12
CA THR A 12 -23.63 -10.61 9.51
C THR A 12 -24.47 -11.39 10.53
N ASP A 13 -24.00 -11.49 11.77
CA ASP A 13 -24.69 -12.20 12.85
C ASP A 13 -24.48 -11.47 14.17
N ARG A 14 -25.42 -10.57 14.50
CA ARG A 14 -25.37 -9.79 15.75
C ARG A 14 -25.68 -10.61 16.99
N SER A 15 -26.22 -11.81 16.82
CA SER A 15 -26.51 -12.71 17.94
C SER A 15 -25.28 -13.53 18.36
N ALA A 16 -24.27 -13.62 17.52
CA ALA A 16 -23.03 -14.30 17.83
C ALA A 16 -22.23 -13.52 18.88
N PRO A 17 -21.49 -14.20 19.79
CA PRO A 17 -20.59 -13.51 20.73
C PRO A 17 -19.53 -12.73 19.99
N ALA A 18 -19.22 -11.51 20.45
CA ALA A 18 -18.14 -10.71 19.89
C ALA A 18 -16.82 -11.42 20.13
N LYS A 19 -15.93 -11.36 19.14
CA LYS A 19 -14.60 -11.97 19.20
C LYS A 19 -13.52 -10.90 19.38
N PHE A 20 -12.38 -11.32 19.89
CA PHE A 20 -11.24 -10.46 20.10
C PHE A 20 -10.22 -10.67 18.96
N PHE A 21 -9.68 -9.58 18.46
CA PHE A 21 -8.74 -9.59 17.34
C PHE A 21 -7.55 -8.70 17.65
N PRO A 22 -6.35 -9.07 17.16
CA PRO A 22 -5.23 -8.14 17.22
C PRO A 22 -5.45 -6.98 16.26
N ALA A 23 -5.07 -5.79 16.68
CA ALA A 23 -5.10 -4.60 15.86
C ALA A 23 -3.73 -3.92 15.89
N PRO A 24 -3.21 -3.46 14.74
CA PRO A 24 -1.90 -2.84 14.71
C PRO A 24 -1.88 -1.51 15.43
N ILE A 25 -0.74 -1.17 16.00
CA ILE A 25 -0.47 0.16 16.55
C ILE A 25 0.56 0.81 15.65
N TRP A 26 0.21 1.94 15.06
CA TRP A 26 1.11 2.73 14.22
C TRP A 26 1.78 3.79 15.09
N THR A 27 3.10 3.93 14.94
CA THR A 27 3.92 4.79 15.79
C THR A 27 4.34 6.08 15.10
N GLY A 28 3.74 6.40 13.96
CA GLY A 28 3.99 7.63 13.23
C GLY A 28 4.38 7.38 11.79
N GLU A 29 4.91 8.40 11.16
CA GLU A 29 5.28 8.39 9.75
C GLU A 29 6.75 8.75 9.57
N VAL A 30 7.37 8.11 8.59
CA VAL A 30 8.67 8.54 8.07
C VAL A 30 8.40 9.29 6.76
N THR A 31 8.77 10.56 6.70
CA THR A 31 8.55 11.38 5.51
C THR A 31 9.53 11.03 4.41
N LEU A 32 9.23 11.49 3.19
CA LEU A 32 10.13 11.32 2.05
C LEU A 32 11.53 11.88 2.32
N ARG A 33 11.58 13.06 2.96
CA ARG A 33 12.84 13.71 3.31
C ARG A 33 13.63 12.90 4.34
N GLN A 34 12.96 12.40 5.36
CA GLN A 34 13.61 11.53 6.36
C GLN A 34 14.10 10.23 5.72
N LEU A 35 13.35 9.68 4.78
CA LEU A 35 13.77 8.50 4.03
C LEU A 35 15.02 8.80 3.20
N ALA A 36 15.07 9.95 2.54
CA ALA A 36 16.24 10.40 1.80
C ALA A 36 17.48 10.52 2.69
N GLU A 37 17.33 11.04 3.90
CA GLU A 37 18.42 11.13 4.87
C GLU A 37 18.94 9.75 5.28
N ARG A 38 18.04 8.80 5.49
CA ARG A 38 18.40 7.42 5.82
C ARG A 38 19.14 6.73 4.67
N ILE A 39 18.66 6.92 3.45
CA ILE A 39 19.30 6.34 2.26
C ILE A 39 20.69 6.93 2.05
N SER A 40 20.86 8.23 2.29
CA SER A 40 22.14 8.93 2.15
C SER A 40 23.27 8.29 2.96
N LYS A 41 22.94 7.67 4.10
CA LYS A 41 23.92 7.00 4.95
C LYS A 41 24.49 5.73 4.34
N SER A 42 23.83 5.18 3.32
CA SER A 42 24.24 3.93 2.67
C SER A 42 24.73 4.12 1.23
N CYS A 43 24.87 5.35 0.77
CA CYS A 43 25.36 5.65 -0.58
C CYS A 43 26.16 6.95 -0.58
N THR A 44 26.68 7.34 -1.76
CA THR A 44 27.54 8.53 -1.90
C THR A 44 26.76 9.80 -2.20
N LEU A 45 25.45 9.69 -2.41
CA LEU A 45 24.60 10.84 -2.74
C LEU A 45 24.20 11.62 -1.48
N THR A 46 24.02 12.94 -1.65
CA THR A 46 23.51 13.78 -0.57
C THR A 46 22.01 13.55 -0.37
N PRO A 47 21.45 13.87 0.83
CA PRO A 47 20.01 13.80 1.01
C PRO A 47 19.20 14.60 -0.01
N SER A 48 19.72 15.76 -0.44
CA SER A 48 19.05 16.59 -1.46
C SER A 48 18.99 15.90 -2.82
N ASP A 49 20.07 15.25 -3.22
CA ASP A 49 20.11 14.49 -4.50
C ASP A 49 19.12 13.33 -4.46
N ILE A 50 19.06 12.61 -3.35
CA ILE A 50 18.15 11.48 -3.18
C ILE A 50 16.70 11.96 -3.17
N ALA A 51 16.42 13.06 -2.48
CA ALA A 51 15.07 13.65 -2.47
C ALA A 51 14.62 14.01 -3.87
N ALA A 52 15.53 14.59 -4.69
CA ALA A 52 15.22 14.93 -6.08
C ALA A 52 14.89 13.68 -6.91
N VAL A 53 15.64 12.59 -6.73
CA VAL A 53 15.37 11.32 -7.41
C VAL A 53 14.02 10.74 -6.98
N LEU A 54 13.73 10.74 -5.69
CA LEU A 54 12.45 10.23 -5.17
C LEU A 54 11.27 11.07 -5.67
N GLU A 55 11.42 12.40 -5.72
CA GLU A 55 10.37 13.28 -6.26
C GLU A 55 10.12 12.98 -7.74
N SER A 56 11.19 12.77 -8.52
CA SER A 56 11.06 12.40 -9.93
C SER A 56 10.38 11.06 -10.10
N PHE A 57 10.71 10.08 -9.26
CA PHE A 57 10.05 8.77 -9.24
C PHE A 57 8.55 8.92 -9.00
N LEU A 58 8.16 9.72 -8.01
CA LEU A 58 6.75 9.96 -7.68
C LEU A 58 6.00 10.69 -8.81
N ALA A 59 6.70 11.48 -9.61
CA ALA A 59 6.10 12.14 -10.77
C ALA A 59 5.94 11.19 -11.96
N GLU A 60 6.92 10.30 -12.18
CA GLU A 60 6.92 9.38 -13.33
C GLU A 60 5.91 8.22 -13.16
N VAL A 61 5.74 7.71 -11.94
CA VAL A 61 4.87 6.56 -11.69
C VAL A 61 3.43 6.79 -12.16
N PRO A 62 2.77 7.92 -11.84
CA PRO A 62 1.40 8.15 -12.34
C PRO A 62 1.31 8.16 -13.87
N ASP A 63 2.28 8.72 -14.56
CA ASP A 63 2.29 8.77 -16.02
C ASP A 63 2.31 7.37 -16.63
N VAL A 64 3.13 6.49 -16.09
CA VAL A 64 3.20 5.10 -16.54
C VAL A 64 1.88 4.38 -16.25
N LEU A 65 1.34 4.53 -15.06
CA LEU A 65 0.09 3.87 -14.65
C LEU A 65 -1.10 4.35 -15.50
N LEU A 66 -1.16 5.64 -15.81
CA LEU A 66 -2.25 6.21 -16.61
C LEU A 66 -2.23 5.70 -18.05
N ASN A 67 -1.10 5.22 -18.54
CA ASN A 67 -0.99 4.58 -19.86
C ASN A 67 -1.35 3.09 -19.82
N GLY A 68 -1.82 2.58 -18.69
CA GLY A 68 -2.22 1.18 -18.55
C GLY A 68 -1.07 0.22 -18.27
N GLN A 69 0.14 0.73 -18.06
CA GLN A 69 1.30 -0.09 -17.78
C GLN A 69 1.49 -0.26 -16.27
N SER A 70 1.98 -1.43 -15.86
CA SER A 70 2.38 -1.64 -14.46
C SER A 70 3.80 -1.12 -14.25
N VAL A 71 4.13 -0.79 -13.00
CA VAL A 71 5.48 -0.39 -12.62
C VAL A 71 6.06 -1.49 -11.72
N ARG A 72 7.08 -2.16 -12.21
CA ARG A 72 7.77 -3.20 -11.44
C ARG A 72 9.00 -2.60 -10.76
N LEU A 73 9.06 -2.74 -9.45
CA LEU A 73 10.17 -2.26 -8.62
C LEU A 73 11.07 -3.44 -8.24
N GLY A 74 11.51 -4.19 -9.26
CA GLY A 74 12.30 -5.39 -9.04
C GLY A 74 11.57 -6.40 -8.16
N ASP A 75 12.30 -7.03 -7.23
CA ASP A 75 11.75 -8.00 -6.30
C ASP A 75 11.03 -7.36 -5.10
N PHE A 76 10.98 -6.03 -5.05
CA PHE A 76 10.22 -5.30 -4.03
C PHE A 76 8.72 -5.42 -4.27
N GLY A 77 8.29 -5.24 -5.50
CA GLY A 77 6.86 -5.35 -5.81
C GLY A 77 6.47 -4.72 -7.12
N ILE A 78 5.18 -4.68 -7.36
CA ILE A 78 4.61 -4.13 -8.58
C ILE A 78 3.41 -3.24 -8.25
N LEU A 79 3.33 -2.09 -8.92
CA LEU A 79 2.23 -1.16 -8.85
C LEU A 79 1.37 -1.29 -10.10
N ARG A 80 0.06 -1.24 -9.94
CA ARG A 80 -0.89 -1.37 -11.04
C ARG A 80 -2.12 -0.55 -10.75
N LEU A 81 -2.65 0.06 -11.81
CA LEU A 81 -3.92 0.78 -11.74
C LEU A 81 -5.08 -0.21 -11.84
N THR A 82 -6.11 -0.02 -11.04
CA THR A 82 -7.35 -0.80 -11.12
C THR A 82 -8.54 0.12 -10.86
N PHE A 83 -9.74 -0.38 -11.10
CA PHE A 83 -10.97 0.37 -10.87
C PHE A 83 -12.09 -0.57 -10.46
N LYS A 84 -13.14 -0.01 -9.88
CA LYS A 84 -14.41 -0.71 -9.70
C LYS A 84 -15.24 -0.54 -10.95
N ALA A 85 -15.97 -1.59 -11.34
CA ALA A 85 -16.83 -1.60 -12.49
C ALA A 85 -18.27 -1.90 -12.09
N SER A 86 -19.21 -1.23 -12.74
CA SER A 86 -20.62 -1.58 -12.72
C SER A 86 -20.98 -2.24 -14.04
N GLY A 87 -22.01 -3.11 -14.04
CA GLY A 87 -22.43 -3.79 -15.24
C GLY A 87 -23.69 -3.16 -15.84
N ASN A 88 -23.95 -3.47 -17.10
CA ASN A 88 -25.18 -3.16 -17.79
C ASN A 88 -25.75 -4.43 -18.41
N ASP A 89 -27.01 -4.38 -18.87
CA ASP A 89 -27.69 -5.58 -19.40
C ASP A 89 -27.15 -5.97 -20.78
N THR A 90 -26.63 -5.02 -21.55
CA THR A 90 -26.08 -5.26 -22.87
C THR A 90 -24.64 -4.77 -22.97
N GLU A 91 -23.88 -5.39 -23.86
CA GLU A 91 -22.47 -5.03 -24.09
C GLU A 91 -22.34 -3.59 -24.61
N GLU A 92 -23.25 -3.17 -25.48
CA GLU A 92 -23.22 -1.84 -26.10
C GLU A 92 -23.42 -0.70 -25.11
N GLU A 93 -24.09 -0.95 -24.01
CA GLU A 93 -24.32 0.06 -22.96
C GLU A 93 -23.10 0.30 -22.07
N VAL A 94 -22.14 -0.62 -22.07
CA VAL A 94 -20.95 -0.52 -21.23
C VAL A 94 -19.98 0.52 -21.79
N GLY A 95 -19.54 1.44 -20.96
CA GLY A 95 -18.63 2.50 -21.34
C GLY A 95 -17.92 3.13 -20.14
N ARG A 96 -17.36 4.29 -20.37
CA ARG A 96 -16.59 5.04 -19.36
C ARG A 96 -17.36 5.24 -18.04
N ALA A 97 -18.69 5.44 -18.13
CA ALA A 97 -19.53 5.64 -16.95
C ALA A 97 -19.58 4.43 -16.02
N ASN A 98 -19.24 3.24 -16.53
CA ASN A 98 -19.20 2.00 -15.74
C ASN A 98 -17.91 1.87 -14.94
N ILE A 99 -16.94 2.75 -15.15
CA ILE A 99 -15.64 2.73 -14.47
C ILE A 99 -15.65 3.73 -13.33
N GLN A 100 -15.45 3.23 -12.10
CA GLN A 100 -15.53 4.05 -10.89
C GLN A 100 -14.35 3.72 -9.97
N HIS A 101 -14.01 4.66 -9.09
CA HIS A 101 -13.03 4.45 -8.00
C HIS A 101 -11.69 3.92 -8.50
N VAL A 102 -11.08 4.67 -9.40
CA VAL A 102 -9.73 4.35 -9.90
C VAL A 102 -8.74 4.42 -8.74
N ARG A 103 -7.92 3.39 -8.58
CA ARG A 103 -6.97 3.29 -7.47
C ARG A 103 -5.71 2.53 -7.89
N VAL A 104 -4.67 2.70 -7.09
CA VAL A 104 -3.42 1.96 -7.27
C VAL A 104 -3.41 0.75 -6.34
N VAL A 105 -3.02 -0.40 -6.88
CA VAL A 105 -2.81 -1.62 -6.11
C VAL A 105 -1.31 -1.92 -6.10
N PHE A 106 -0.78 -2.18 -4.91
CA PHE A 106 0.59 -2.62 -4.73
C PHE A 106 0.58 -4.10 -4.35
N ARG A 107 1.35 -4.91 -5.09
CA ARG A 107 1.57 -6.31 -4.75
C ARG A 107 3.03 -6.49 -4.34
N SER A 108 3.26 -6.98 -3.13
CA SER A 108 4.60 -7.23 -2.62
C SER A 108 5.30 -8.30 -3.43
N GLY A 109 6.57 -8.05 -3.76
CA GLY A 109 7.42 -9.02 -4.44
C GLY A 109 8.02 -10.03 -3.48
N VAL A 110 8.77 -10.98 -4.04
CA VAL A 110 9.37 -12.09 -3.28
C VAL A 110 10.32 -11.58 -2.19
N GLU A 111 11.18 -10.62 -2.52
CA GLU A 111 12.16 -10.11 -1.56
C GLU A 111 11.50 -9.34 -0.43
N LEU A 112 10.52 -8.49 -0.74
CA LEU A 112 9.79 -7.77 0.31
C LEU A 112 9.05 -8.74 1.23
N LYS A 113 8.38 -9.74 0.66
CA LYS A 113 7.69 -10.77 1.46
C LYS A 113 8.65 -11.51 2.37
N ARG A 114 9.84 -11.83 1.88
CA ARG A 114 10.88 -12.49 2.67
C ARG A 114 11.31 -11.63 3.85
N GLN A 115 11.51 -10.33 3.63
CA GLN A 115 11.86 -9.39 4.69
C GLN A 115 10.74 -9.27 5.73
N LEU A 116 9.49 -9.24 5.29
CA LEU A 116 8.34 -9.12 6.18
C LEU A 116 8.13 -10.35 7.07
N GLN A 117 8.67 -11.52 6.69
CA GLN A 117 8.63 -12.73 7.52
C GLN A 117 9.41 -12.56 8.83
N LYS A 118 10.30 -11.57 8.90
CA LYS A 118 11.08 -11.27 10.10
C LYS A 118 10.31 -10.43 11.11
N ALA A 119 9.04 -10.11 10.84
CA ALA A 119 8.24 -9.28 11.72
C ALA A 119 8.06 -9.92 13.09
N GLU A 120 8.33 -9.15 14.14
CA GLU A 120 8.10 -9.53 15.53
C GLU A 120 6.98 -8.68 16.09
N PHE A 121 6.10 -9.30 16.87
CA PHE A 121 4.92 -8.62 17.38
C PHE A 121 4.92 -8.63 18.91
N ARG A 122 4.63 -7.49 19.51
CA ARG A 122 4.52 -7.32 20.95
C ARG A 122 3.17 -6.73 21.29
N ARG A 123 2.46 -7.39 22.20
CA ARG A 123 1.17 -6.90 22.68
C ARG A 123 1.35 -5.75 23.65
N VAL A 124 0.58 -4.69 23.46
CA VAL A 124 0.54 -3.54 24.35
C VAL A 124 -0.87 -3.39 24.89
N LYS A 125 -1.00 -3.27 26.18
CA LYS A 125 -2.29 -2.98 26.83
C LYS A 125 -2.56 -1.49 26.75
N LYS A 126 -3.76 -1.14 26.37
CA LYS A 126 -4.23 0.24 26.47
C LYS A 126 -4.71 0.53 27.89
#